data_63707776aa16db81105eb7fbc9c85c50
#
_entry.id   63707776aa16db81105eb7fbc9c85c50
#
_cell.length_a   1.000
_cell.length_b   1.000
_cell.length_c   1.000
_cell.angle_alpha   90.00
_cell.angle_beta   90.00
_cell.angle_gamma   90.00
#
_symmetry.space_group_name_H-M   'P 1'
#
loop_
_entity.id
_entity.type
_entity.pdbx_description
1 polymer ?
#
loop_
_entity_poly.entity_id
_entity_poly.type
_entity_poly.pdbx_seq_one_letter_code
_entity_poly.pdbx_strand_id
1 'polypeptide(L)'
;MDSDTPIDTAAAIRVAALREALRGFLRESELTARKNGLTPQRHLLLLMIKGAPDGSERSTVTELAARLRLAQTTVTDLVRRAEDAGLVAREQSDVDARVAILRLTAEGERRLARSFRAHDVQRDQLLATLRRLTAS
;
A
#
# COMPACT_ATOMS: atom_id res chain seq x y z
N MET A 1 9.16 -34.33 -11.35
CA MET A 1 10.20 -33.50 -10.70
C MET A 1 10.26 -33.85 -9.23
N ASP A 2 11.41 -34.20 -8.74
CA ASP A 2 11.61 -34.53 -7.33
C ASP A 2 11.55 -33.26 -6.49
N SER A 3 10.61 -33.19 -5.54
CA SER A 3 10.40 -32.03 -4.67
C SER A 3 11.56 -31.82 -3.69
N ASP A 4 12.42 -32.83 -3.51
CA ASP A 4 13.57 -32.75 -2.61
C ASP A 4 14.87 -32.37 -3.33
N THR A 5 14.82 -32.11 -4.64
CA THR A 5 15.99 -31.67 -5.38
C THR A 5 16.42 -30.28 -4.88
N PRO A 6 17.72 -30.10 -4.55
CA PRO A 6 18.20 -28.78 -4.13
C PRO A 6 17.94 -27.72 -5.20
N ILE A 7 17.62 -26.50 -4.77
CA ILE A 7 17.43 -25.39 -5.70
C ILE A 7 18.79 -24.94 -6.28
N ASP A 8 18.74 -24.41 -7.48
CA ASP A 8 19.90 -23.82 -8.12
C ASP A 8 20.38 -22.59 -7.35
N THR A 9 21.69 -22.50 -7.10
CA THR A 9 22.30 -21.39 -6.35
C THR A 9 22.04 -20.04 -7.04
N ALA A 10 22.10 -19.97 -8.35
CA ALA A 10 21.82 -18.73 -9.08
C ALA A 10 20.39 -18.28 -8.89
N ALA A 11 19.44 -19.21 -8.91
CA ALA A 11 18.03 -18.92 -8.61
C ALA A 11 17.85 -18.42 -7.18
N ALA A 12 18.51 -19.05 -6.22
CA ALA A 12 18.48 -18.63 -4.82
C ALA A 12 19.03 -17.21 -4.64
N ILE A 13 20.13 -16.87 -5.30
CA ILE A 13 20.72 -15.52 -5.25
C ILE A 13 19.71 -14.48 -5.76
N ARG A 14 19.05 -14.74 -6.89
CA ARG A 14 18.06 -13.81 -7.46
C ARG A 14 16.86 -13.59 -6.52
N VAL A 15 16.32 -14.66 -5.97
CA VAL A 15 15.17 -14.58 -5.06
C VAL A 15 15.55 -13.91 -3.75
N ALA A 16 16.73 -14.21 -3.20
CA ALA A 16 17.22 -13.53 -2.00
C ALA A 16 17.39 -12.03 -2.24
N ALA A 17 17.96 -11.63 -3.38
CA ALA A 17 18.11 -10.22 -3.74
C ALA A 17 16.77 -9.52 -3.93
N LEU A 18 15.77 -10.20 -4.51
CA LEU A 18 14.41 -9.67 -4.65
C LEU A 18 13.80 -9.40 -3.28
N ARG A 19 13.87 -10.35 -2.37
CA ARG A 19 13.31 -10.19 -1.02
C ARG A 19 14.01 -9.11 -0.22
N GLU A 20 15.33 -9.01 -0.34
CA GLU A 20 16.11 -7.95 0.30
C GLU A 20 15.69 -6.57 -0.21
N ALA A 21 15.53 -6.41 -1.53
CA ALA A 21 15.10 -5.16 -2.13
C ALA A 21 13.67 -4.77 -1.67
N LEU A 22 12.75 -5.72 -1.61
CA LEU A 22 11.38 -5.47 -1.14
C LEU A 22 11.35 -5.07 0.34
N ARG A 23 12.10 -5.75 1.19
CA ARG A 23 12.18 -5.41 2.61
C ARG A 23 12.76 -4.02 2.83
N GLY A 24 13.82 -3.68 2.12
CA GLY A 24 14.43 -2.36 2.18
C GLY A 24 13.46 -1.27 1.75
N PHE A 25 12.76 -1.48 0.65
CA PHE A 25 11.75 -0.54 0.17
C PHE A 25 10.62 -0.32 1.19
N LEU A 26 10.07 -1.39 1.75
CA LEU A 26 9.00 -1.29 2.74
C LEU A 26 9.47 -0.59 4.01
N ARG A 27 10.69 -0.87 4.45
CA ARG A 27 11.27 -0.21 5.63
C ARG A 27 11.41 1.29 5.40
N GLU A 28 11.95 1.71 4.26
CA GLU A 28 12.09 3.12 3.90
C GLU A 28 10.73 3.81 3.78
N SER A 29 9.74 3.11 3.22
CA SER A 29 8.37 3.61 3.11
C SER A 29 7.77 3.90 4.49
N GLU A 30 7.96 2.99 5.45
CA GLU A 30 7.48 3.17 6.82
C GLU A 30 8.13 4.37 7.50
N LEU A 31 9.45 4.52 7.36
CA LEU A 31 10.19 5.64 7.94
C LEU A 31 9.74 6.97 7.33
N THR A 32 9.55 7.02 6.03
CA THR A 32 9.08 8.21 5.31
C THR A 32 7.68 8.60 5.75
N ALA A 33 6.77 7.63 5.90
CA ALA A 33 5.42 7.89 6.38
C ALA A 33 5.45 8.53 7.76
N ARG A 34 6.23 8.00 8.68
CA ARG A 34 6.36 8.52 10.05
C ARG A 34 6.91 9.95 10.08
N LYS A 35 7.90 10.26 9.23
CA LYS A 35 8.44 11.60 9.09
C LYS A 35 7.41 12.61 8.60
N ASN A 36 6.38 12.15 7.90
CA ASN A 36 5.31 12.98 7.38
C ASN A 36 4.02 12.90 8.22
N GLY A 37 4.13 12.42 9.45
CA GLY A 37 3.03 12.40 10.41
C GLY A 37 1.99 11.32 10.18
N LEU A 38 2.35 10.24 9.46
CA LEU A 38 1.47 9.11 9.21
C LEU A 38 2.04 7.83 9.86
N THR A 39 1.15 7.01 10.41
CA THR A 39 1.53 5.63 10.73
C THR A 39 1.68 4.86 9.40
N PRO A 40 2.49 3.80 9.36
CA PRO A 40 2.61 2.98 8.14
C PRO A 40 1.26 2.45 7.63
N GLN A 41 0.38 2.03 8.53
CA GLN A 41 -0.94 1.54 8.16
C GLN A 41 -1.82 2.63 7.56
N ARG A 42 -1.81 3.84 8.13
CA ARG A 42 -2.56 4.97 7.59
C ARG A 42 -2.04 5.37 6.21
N HIS A 43 -0.73 5.45 6.05
CA HIS A 43 -0.13 5.75 4.75
C HIS A 43 -0.60 4.75 3.69
N LEU A 44 -0.53 3.45 4.00
CA LEU A 44 -0.94 2.41 3.08
C LEU A 44 -2.43 2.48 2.78
N LEU A 45 -3.27 2.72 3.79
CA LEU A 45 -4.72 2.89 3.60
C LEU A 45 -5.03 4.05 2.64
N LEU A 46 -4.43 5.22 2.88
CA LEU A 46 -4.63 6.39 2.01
C LEU A 46 -4.18 6.11 0.58
N LEU A 47 -3.04 5.46 0.41
CA LEU A 47 -2.52 5.10 -0.90
C LEU A 47 -3.46 4.15 -1.63
N MET A 48 -4.01 3.16 -0.95
CA MET A 48 -4.92 2.19 -1.55
C MET A 48 -6.26 2.81 -1.96
N ILE A 49 -6.76 3.78 -1.21
CA ILE A 49 -7.98 4.53 -1.58
C ILE A 49 -7.69 5.42 -2.80
N LYS A 50 -6.63 6.22 -2.74
CA LYS A 50 -6.23 7.11 -3.84
C LYS A 50 -5.95 6.33 -5.11
N GLY A 51 -5.30 5.18 -4.98
CA GLY A 51 -4.93 4.30 -6.08
C GLY A 51 -5.96 3.22 -6.39
N ALA A 52 -7.25 3.47 -6.21
CA ALA A 52 -8.29 2.52 -6.59
C ALA A 52 -8.14 2.13 -8.06
N PRO A 53 -8.16 0.81 -8.39
CA PRO A 53 -7.84 0.35 -9.75
C PRO A 53 -8.74 0.90 -10.86
N ASP A 54 -9.96 1.30 -10.52
CA ASP A 54 -10.92 1.86 -11.48
C ASP A 54 -10.73 3.37 -11.72
N GLY A 55 -9.76 4.00 -11.06
CA GLY A 55 -9.49 5.43 -11.18
C GLY A 55 -10.47 6.32 -10.43
N SER A 56 -11.38 5.75 -9.65
CA SER A 56 -12.42 6.52 -8.94
C SER A 56 -11.90 7.29 -7.73
N GLU A 57 -10.75 6.92 -7.21
CA GLU A 57 -10.19 7.42 -5.93
C GLU A 57 -11.12 7.13 -4.76
N ARG A 58 -11.93 6.07 -4.88
CA ARG A 58 -12.93 5.65 -3.88
C ARG A 58 -12.89 4.14 -3.72
N SER A 59 -13.15 3.67 -2.51
CA SER A 59 -13.18 2.25 -2.20
C SER A 59 -14.15 1.95 -1.06
N THR A 60 -14.67 0.74 -1.05
CA THR A 60 -15.41 0.20 0.09
C THR A 60 -14.47 -0.52 1.05
N VAL A 61 -14.92 -0.78 2.28
CA VAL A 61 -14.16 -1.59 3.24
C VAL A 61 -13.87 -2.99 2.67
N THR A 62 -14.84 -3.59 2.00
CA THR A 62 -14.67 -4.92 1.40
C THR A 62 -13.57 -4.93 0.34
N GLU A 63 -13.55 -3.94 -0.53
CA GLU A 63 -12.50 -3.79 -1.55
C GLU A 63 -11.12 -3.60 -0.91
N LEU A 64 -11.03 -2.73 0.08
CA LEU A 64 -9.76 -2.48 0.80
C LEU A 64 -9.27 -3.72 1.52
N ALA A 65 -10.16 -4.46 2.19
CA ALA A 65 -9.80 -5.69 2.89
C ALA A 65 -9.21 -6.72 1.92
N ALA A 66 -9.81 -6.89 0.75
CA ALA A 66 -9.29 -7.81 -0.27
C ALA A 66 -7.91 -7.39 -0.77
N ARG A 67 -7.71 -6.12 -1.09
CA ARG A 67 -6.44 -5.60 -1.64
C ARG A 67 -5.33 -5.56 -0.59
N LEU A 68 -5.66 -5.22 0.66
CA LEU A 68 -4.71 -5.20 1.77
C LEU A 68 -4.45 -6.59 2.35
N ARG A 69 -5.30 -7.57 2.01
CA ARG A 69 -5.27 -8.93 2.56
C ARG A 69 -5.38 -8.93 4.08
N LEU A 70 -6.34 -8.15 4.57
CA LEU A 70 -6.65 -8.03 5.99
C LEU A 70 -8.12 -8.40 6.21
N ALA A 71 -8.45 -8.75 7.46
CA ALA A 71 -9.84 -8.98 7.86
C ALA A 71 -10.63 -7.67 7.76
N GLN A 72 -11.93 -7.75 7.41
CA GLN A 72 -12.78 -6.57 7.32
C GLN A 72 -12.86 -5.80 8.63
N THR A 73 -12.87 -6.49 9.77
CA THR A 73 -12.86 -5.84 11.09
C THR A 73 -11.61 -5.00 11.31
N THR A 74 -10.47 -5.49 10.86
CA THR A 74 -9.19 -4.73 10.92
C THR A 74 -9.25 -3.49 10.05
N VAL A 75 -9.73 -3.62 8.83
CA VAL A 75 -9.86 -2.48 7.90
C VAL A 75 -10.87 -1.47 8.42
N THR A 76 -12.00 -1.91 8.96
CA THR A 76 -12.99 -1.03 9.58
C THR A 76 -12.37 -0.18 10.69
N ASP A 77 -11.52 -0.80 11.53
CA ASP A 77 -10.82 -0.07 12.59
C ASP A 77 -9.81 0.93 12.03
N LEU A 78 -9.03 0.55 11.01
CA LEU A 78 -8.08 1.45 10.34
C LEU A 78 -8.81 2.65 9.73
N VAL A 79 -9.94 2.42 9.07
CA VAL A 79 -10.75 3.47 8.46
C VAL A 79 -11.28 4.42 9.53
N ARG A 80 -11.82 3.89 10.62
CA ARG A 80 -12.34 4.72 11.72
C ARG A 80 -11.26 5.63 12.27
N ARG A 81 -10.06 5.10 12.50
CA ARG A 81 -8.93 5.90 12.99
C ARG A 81 -8.51 6.98 12.00
N ALA A 82 -8.52 6.66 10.70
CA ALA A 82 -8.22 7.63 9.65
C ALA A 82 -9.30 8.72 9.55
N GLU A 83 -10.56 8.37 9.73
CA GLU A 83 -11.66 9.33 9.80
C GLU A 83 -11.50 10.25 11.01
N ASP A 84 -11.23 9.69 12.18
CA ASP A 84 -11.02 10.46 13.42
C ASP A 84 -9.84 11.43 13.29
N ALA A 85 -8.83 11.06 12.52
CA ALA A 85 -7.68 11.92 12.22
C ALA A 85 -7.96 12.95 11.11
N GLY A 86 -9.16 12.95 10.52
CA GLY A 86 -9.55 13.89 9.48
C GLY A 86 -8.95 13.61 8.09
N LEU A 87 -8.51 12.37 7.84
CA LEU A 87 -7.80 12.02 6.62
C LEU A 87 -8.70 11.34 5.58
N VAL A 88 -9.78 10.70 6.04
CA VAL A 88 -10.73 9.95 5.21
C VAL A 88 -12.15 10.40 5.54
N ALA A 89 -13.02 10.42 4.54
CA ALA A 89 -14.44 10.72 4.69
C ALA A 89 -15.28 9.61 4.06
N ARG A 90 -16.49 9.43 4.56
CA ARG A 90 -17.47 8.49 4.04
C ARG A 90 -18.47 9.20 3.14
N GLU A 91 -18.84 8.51 2.06
CA GLU A 91 -19.98 8.87 1.21
C GLU A 91 -20.92 7.66 1.16
N GLN A 92 -22.22 7.92 1.00
CA GLN A 92 -23.16 6.85 0.74
C GLN A 92 -23.08 6.41 -0.71
N SER A 93 -23.17 5.09 -0.96
CA SER A 93 -23.26 4.56 -2.32
C SER A 93 -24.61 4.95 -2.94
N ASP A 94 -24.58 5.39 -4.21
CA ASP A 94 -25.80 5.67 -4.99
C ASP A 94 -26.57 4.38 -5.34
N VAL A 95 -25.87 3.25 -5.33
CA VAL A 95 -26.43 1.93 -5.70
C VAL A 95 -27.03 1.23 -4.47
N ASP A 96 -26.36 1.29 -3.32
CA ASP A 96 -26.79 0.64 -2.08
C ASP A 96 -26.45 1.54 -0.89
N ALA A 97 -27.48 2.14 -0.28
CA ALA A 97 -27.32 3.06 0.84
C ALA A 97 -26.72 2.43 2.10
N ARG A 98 -26.65 1.08 2.17
CA ARG A 98 -26.02 0.37 3.28
C ARG A 98 -24.51 0.30 3.15
N VAL A 99 -23.97 0.64 1.96
CA VAL A 99 -22.54 0.57 1.68
C VAL A 99 -21.92 1.96 1.79
N ALA A 100 -20.92 2.10 2.64
CA ALA A 100 -20.11 3.30 2.74
C ALA A 100 -18.98 3.28 1.70
N ILE A 101 -18.83 4.38 1.00
CA ILE A 101 -17.71 4.59 0.08
C ILE A 101 -16.73 5.55 0.74
N LEU A 102 -15.46 5.20 0.71
CA LEU A 102 -14.40 5.94 1.38
C LEU A 102 -13.60 6.74 0.36
N ARG A 103 -13.28 7.96 0.71
CA ARG A 103 -12.42 8.86 -0.07
C ARG A 103 -11.47 9.61 0.84
N LEU A 104 -10.40 10.15 0.28
CA LEU A 104 -9.52 11.03 1.04
C LEU A 104 -10.17 12.41 1.22
N THR A 105 -9.91 13.02 2.37
CA THR A 105 -10.18 14.44 2.59
C THR A 105 -9.07 15.27 1.95
N ALA A 106 -9.22 16.60 1.89
CA ALA A 106 -8.15 17.50 1.45
C ALA A 106 -6.88 17.32 2.30
N GLU A 107 -7.03 17.13 3.61
CA GLU A 107 -5.88 16.86 4.49
C GLU A 107 -5.25 15.51 4.20
N GLY A 108 -6.06 14.48 3.96
CA GLY A 108 -5.57 13.16 3.55
C GLY A 108 -4.76 13.22 2.27
N GLU A 109 -5.24 13.97 1.28
CA GLU A 109 -4.53 14.20 0.02
C GLU A 109 -3.18 14.87 0.25
N ARG A 110 -3.13 15.91 1.09
CA ARG A 110 -1.88 16.63 1.39
C ARG A 110 -0.85 15.74 2.09
N ARG A 111 -1.29 14.99 3.10
CA ARG A 111 -0.42 14.08 3.86
C ARG A 111 0.14 12.97 2.98
N LEU A 112 -0.72 12.35 2.19
CA LEU A 112 -0.30 11.32 1.26
C LEU A 112 0.69 11.87 0.23
N ALA A 113 0.41 13.04 -0.35
CA ALA A 113 1.27 13.63 -1.37
C ALA A 113 2.68 13.90 -0.85
N ARG A 114 2.83 14.41 0.36
CA ARG A 114 4.15 14.65 0.98
C ARG A 114 4.93 13.34 1.13
N SER A 115 4.29 12.34 1.71
CA SER A 115 4.92 11.03 1.92
C SER A 115 5.25 10.36 0.60
N PHE A 116 4.34 10.42 -0.36
CA PHE A 116 4.52 9.83 -1.69
C PHE A 116 5.72 10.44 -2.41
N ARG A 117 5.83 11.76 -2.44
CA ARG A 117 6.95 12.46 -3.11
C ARG A 117 8.28 12.25 -2.40
N ALA A 118 8.27 12.21 -1.08
CA ALA A 118 9.48 11.97 -0.29
C ALA A 118 10.06 10.57 -0.53
N HIS A 119 9.28 9.66 -1.10
CA HIS A 119 9.68 8.28 -1.36
C HIS A 119 9.96 7.97 -2.85
N ASP A 120 10.00 8.99 -3.70
CA ASP A 120 10.21 8.85 -5.16
C ASP A 120 11.49 8.11 -5.51
N VAL A 121 12.61 8.51 -4.90
CA VAL A 121 13.93 7.92 -5.20
C VAL A 121 13.93 6.42 -4.87
N GLN A 122 13.37 6.04 -3.74
CA GLN A 122 13.32 4.64 -3.30
C GLN A 122 12.46 3.80 -4.24
N ARG A 123 11.34 4.34 -4.74
CA ARG A 123 10.51 3.65 -5.74
C ARG A 123 11.29 3.41 -7.03
N ASP A 124 11.99 4.42 -7.53
CA ASP A 124 12.79 4.31 -8.74
C ASP A 124 13.91 3.29 -8.57
N GLN A 125 14.57 3.28 -7.41
CA GLN A 125 15.61 2.30 -7.09
C GLN A 125 15.06 0.87 -7.05
N LEU A 126 13.87 0.67 -6.45
CA LEU A 126 13.23 -0.64 -6.43
C LEU A 126 12.90 -1.11 -7.84
N LEU A 127 12.28 -0.25 -8.65
CA LEU A 127 11.94 -0.59 -10.04
C LEU A 127 13.20 -0.94 -10.85
N ALA A 128 14.28 -0.20 -10.68
CA ALA A 128 15.55 -0.50 -11.36
C ALA A 128 16.12 -1.86 -10.91
N THR A 129 16.05 -2.16 -9.62
CA THR A 129 16.49 -3.45 -9.08
C THR A 129 15.66 -4.60 -9.63
N LEU A 130 14.32 -4.45 -9.66
CA LEU A 130 13.43 -5.47 -10.20
C LEU A 130 13.70 -5.74 -11.69
N ARG A 131 13.92 -4.70 -12.48
CA ARG A 131 14.29 -4.83 -13.90
C ARG A 131 15.59 -5.61 -14.07
N ARG A 132 16.60 -5.29 -13.27
CA ARG A 132 17.90 -5.98 -13.31
C ARG A 132 17.77 -7.46 -12.95
N LEU A 133 16.95 -7.79 -11.95
CA LEU A 133 16.75 -9.17 -11.51
C LEU A 133 15.91 -9.99 -12.49
N THR A 134 15.13 -9.35 -13.34
CA THR A 134 14.28 -10.03 -14.33
C THR A 134 14.88 -10.03 -15.73
N ALA A 135 15.97 -9.33 -15.97
CA ALA A 135 16.60 -9.15 -17.28
C ALA A 135 17.64 -10.21 -17.62
N SER A 136 17.54 -11.41 -17.09
CA SER A 136 18.50 -12.52 -17.38
C SER A 136 18.12 -13.31 -18.61
#